data_8f511922c7d86c024c9626220a2fed99
#
_entry.id   8f511922c7d86c024c9626220a2fed99
#
_cell.length_a   1.000
_cell.length_b   1.000
_cell.length_c   1.000
_cell.angle_alpha   90.00
_cell.angle_beta   90.00
_cell.angle_gamma   90.00
#
_symmetry.space_group_name_H-M   'P 1'
#
loop_
_entity.id
_entity.type
_entity.pdbx_description
1 polymer ?
#
loop_
_entity_poly.entity_id
_entity_poly.type
_entity_poly.pdbx_seq_one_letter_code
_entity_poly.pdbx_strand_id
1 'polypeptide(L)'
;PFYTNHDMGRSAGYYNGDNAEEKTKMAQAMNLLMPGNAFLYYGEEIGMRGTANDETKRLAMRWSGDSKAKGMCVGPQNAEETEQTYDTLDKQMEDPYSIYNFVKQTISIRNAFPEIARGTNTFEKDLSNDNVCIFTREYNGEKAVLIFNPSKDEASVDVSSLGVNDAVAMLQTTKKAPSYKDGAAKLPAYSVLVLK
;
A
#
# COMPACT_ATOMS: atom_id res chain seq x y z
N PRO A 1 -5.89 -11.96 0.87
CA PRO A 1 -6.67 -10.78 0.45
C PRO A 1 -6.37 -10.41 -1.01
N PHE A 2 -7.31 -9.78 -1.69
CA PHE A 2 -7.11 -9.10 -2.96
C PHE A 2 -7.90 -7.78 -2.93
N TYR A 3 -7.46 -6.82 -3.69
CA TYR A 3 -8.06 -5.49 -3.72
C TYR A 3 -8.70 -5.21 -5.08
N THR A 4 -8.03 -5.61 -6.16
CA THR A 4 -8.50 -5.47 -7.53
C THR A 4 -8.15 -6.71 -8.35
N ASN A 5 -8.85 -6.89 -9.48
CA ASN A 5 -8.61 -7.95 -10.45
C ASN A 5 -9.06 -7.50 -11.86
N HIS A 6 -9.07 -8.41 -12.81
CA HIS A 6 -9.46 -8.15 -14.21
C HIS A 6 -10.95 -7.86 -14.41
N ASP A 7 -11.80 -8.06 -13.42
CA ASP A 7 -13.25 -7.79 -13.46
C ASP A 7 -13.63 -6.53 -12.67
N MET A 8 -12.71 -5.99 -11.89
CA MET A 8 -12.89 -4.81 -11.07
C MET A 8 -12.11 -3.63 -11.64
N GLY A 9 -12.59 -2.41 -11.40
CA GLY A 9 -11.80 -1.21 -11.69
C GLY A 9 -10.46 -1.21 -10.96
N ARG A 10 -9.44 -0.63 -11.58
CA ARG A 10 -8.12 -0.47 -10.97
C ARG A 10 -8.17 0.55 -9.85
N SER A 11 -7.43 0.29 -8.77
CA SER A 11 -7.53 1.06 -7.52
C SER A 11 -7.25 2.55 -7.69
N ALA A 12 -6.25 2.92 -8.47
CA ALA A 12 -5.92 4.31 -8.75
C ALA A 12 -7.05 5.08 -9.47
N GLY A 13 -7.99 4.40 -10.10
CA GLY A 13 -9.18 4.99 -10.69
C GLY A 13 -10.25 5.38 -9.67
N TYR A 14 -10.21 4.84 -8.45
CA TYR A 14 -11.15 5.19 -7.38
C TYR A 14 -10.75 6.46 -6.62
N TYR A 15 -9.49 6.85 -6.67
CA TYR A 15 -8.98 7.99 -5.94
C TYR A 15 -8.69 9.16 -6.88
N ASN A 16 -9.38 10.26 -6.66
CA ASN A 16 -9.25 11.48 -7.44
C ASN A 16 -9.12 12.69 -6.49
N GLY A 17 -8.62 13.81 -7.00
CA GLY A 17 -8.44 15.03 -6.23
C GLY A 17 -7.30 14.94 -5.20
N ASP A 18 -7.47 15.63 -4.08
CA ASP A 18 -6.44 15.77 -3.07
C ASP A 18 -6.02 14.44 -2.46
N ASN A 19 -4.71 14.25 -2.33
CA ASN A 19 -4.08 13.06 -1.76
C ASN A 19 -4.42 11.75 -2.51
N ALA A 20 -4.70 11.80 -3.82
CA ALA A 20 -5.06 10.63 -4.61
C ALA A 20 -3.92 9.59 -4.63
N GLU A 21 -2.67 10.05 -4.74
CA GLU A 21 -1.49 9.18 -4.72
C GLU A 21 -1.27 8.53 -3.36
N GLU A 22 -1.37 9.32 -2.28
CA GLU A 22 -1.24 8.83 -0.91
C GLU A 22 -2.32 7.80 -0.57
N LYS A 23 -3.55 8.03 -1.01
CA LYS A 23 -4.66 7.07 -0.86
C LYS A 23 -4.40 5.78 -1.65
N THR A 24 -3.89 5.89 -2.87
CA THR A 24 -3.51 4.74 -3.70
C THR A 24 -2.43 3.91 -3.01
N LYS A 25 -1.37 4.54 -2.53
CA LYS A 25 -0.30 3.89 -1.77
C LYS A 25 -0.83 3.22 -0.50
N MET A 26 -1.64 3.94 0.28
CA MET A 26 -2.20 3.42 1.53
C MET A 26 -3.10 2.20 1.29
N ALA A 27 -3.94 2.23 0.26
CA ALA A 27 -4.79 1.09 -0.10
C ALA A 27 -3.96 -0.15 -0.47
N GLN A 28 -2.86 0.02 -1.21
CA GLN A 28 -1.93 -1.06 -1.50
C GLN A 28 -1.23 -1.59 -0.24
N ALA A 29 -0.80 -0.69 0.66
CA ALA A 29 -0.24 -1.10 1.94
C ALA A 29 -1.23 -1.93 2.76
N MET A 30 -2.47 -1.48 2.87
CA MET A 30 -3.53 -2.21 3.59
C MET A 30 -3.79 -3.59 2.96
N ASN A 31 -3.88 -3.69 1.63
CA ASN A 31 -4.04 -4.98 0.95
C ASN A 31 -2.85 -5.92 1.20
N LEU A 32 -1.63 -5.44 0.99
CA LEU A 32 -0.42 -6.25 1.05
C LEU A 32 -0.03 -6.64 2.48
N LEU A 33 -0.35 -5.84 3.49
CA LEU A 33 -0.04 -6.13 4.89
C LEU A 33 -1.17 -6.86 5.64
N MET A 34 -2.24 -7.26 4.97
CA MET A 34 -3.26 -8.14 5.53
C MET A 34 -2.76 -9.60 5.63
N PRO A 35 -3.28 -10.41 6.57
CA PRO A 35 -2.89 -11.83 6.70
C PRO A 35 -3.37 -12.67 5.53
N GLY A 36 -2.75 -13.83 5.33
CA GLY A 36 -3.06 -14.77 4.25
C GLY A 36 -2.29 -14.47 2.96
N ASN A 37 -2.70 -15.06 1.84
CA ASN A 37 -2.05 -14.84 0.55
C ASN A 37 -2.51 -13.51 -0.05
N ALA A 38 -1.60 -12.58 -0.23
CA ALA A 38 -1.88 -11.32 -0.87
C ALA A 38 -1.81 -11.45 -2.40
N PHE A 39 -2.79 -10.90 -3.09
CA PHE A 39 -2.83 -10.83 -4.55
C PHE A 39 -2.66 -9.38 -4.99
N LEU A 40 -1.72 -9.17 -5.89
CA LEU A 40 -1.49 -7.89 -6.56
C LEU A 40 -1.86 -8.05 -8.03
N TYR A 41 -2.86 -7.30 -8.49
CA TYR A 41 -3.18 -7.27 -9.90
C TYR A 41 -2.16 -6.40 -10.64
N TYR A 42 -1.63 -6.88 -11.79
CA TYR A 42 -0.58 -6.18 -12.52
C TYR A 42 -0.95 -4.73 -12.84
N GLY A 43 -0.01 -3.83 -12.74
CA GLY A 43 -0.20 -2.40 -12.95
C GLY A 43 -0.69 -1.63 -11.72
N GLU A 44 -1.19 -2.32 -10.67
CA GLU A 44 -1.51 -1.68 -9.39
C GLU A 44 -0.25 -1.10 -8.74
N GLU A 45 0.89 -1.77 -8.91
CA GLU A 45 2.20 -1.36 -8.38
C GLU A 45 2.75 -0.07 -8.99
N ILE A 46 2.17 0.38 -10.09
CA ILE A 46 2.50 1.68 -10.72
C ILE A 46 1.29 2.62 -10.80
N GLY A 47 0.19 2.27 -10.14
CA GLY A 47 -1.01 3.09 -10.13
C GLY A 47 -1.69 3.24 -11.49
N MET A 48 -1.70 2.19 -12.33
CA MET A 48 -2.46 2.21 -13.58
C MET A 48 -3.93 2.45 -13.31
N ARG A 49 -4.57 3.22 -14.18
CA ARG A 49 -6.02 3.49 -14.15
C ARG A 49 -6.73 2.69 -15.23
N GLY A 50 -7.98 2.36 -14.97
CA GLY A 50 -8.85 1.65 -15.90
C GLY A 50 -10.09 1.13 -15.16
N THR A 51 -11.22 1.85 -15.28
CA THR A 51 -12.45 1.57 -14.55
C THR A 51 -13.68 1.50 -15.44
N ALA A 52 -13.54 1.86 -16.72
CA ALA A 52 -14.68 1.95 -17.65
C ALA A 52 -15.20 0.54 -18.04
N ASN A 53 -14.92 0.10 -19.25
CA ASN A 53 -15.35 -1.23 -19.71
C ASN A 53 -14.36 -2.33 -19.31
N ASP A 54 -14.65 -3.57 -19.61
CA ASP A 54 -13.82 -4.72 -19.23
C ASP A 54 -12.42 -4.67 -19.88
N GLU A 55 -12.34 -4.21 -21.11
CA GLU A 55 -11.09 -4.06 -21.84
C GLU A 55 -10.18 -3.02 -21.17
N THR A 56 -10.75 -1.95 -20.64
CA THR A 56 -10.01 -0.89 -19.95
C THR A 56 -9.39 -1.38 -18.63
N LYS A 57 -9.98 -2.37 -17.99
CA LYS A 57 -9.40 -3.01 -16.81
C LYS A 57 -8.18 -3.87 -17.14
N ARG A 58 -8.00 -4.25 -18.42
CA ARG A 58 -6.96 -5.16 -18.93
C ARG A 58 -5.95 -4.48 -19.87
N LEU A 59 -5.76 -3.18 -19.73
CA LEU A 59 -4.78 -2.40 -20.50
C LEU A 59 -3.39 -3.02 -20.43
N ALA A 60 -2.61 -2.87 -21.49
CA ALA A 60 -1.21 -3.28 -21.51
C ALA A 60 -0.42 -2.61 -20.37
N MET A 61 0.52 -3.36 -19.78
CA MET A 61 1.40 -2.82 -18.73
C MET A 61 2.23 -1.65 -19.28
N ARG A 62 2.30 -0.58 -18.53
CA ARG A 62 3.03 0.64 -18.88
C ARG A 62 4.49 0.55 -18.45
N TRP A 63 5.27 -0.29 -19.16
CA TRP A 63 6.69 -0.52 -18.87
C TRP A 63 7.55 0.73 -19.09
N SER A 64 7.32 1.43 -20.20
CA SER A 64 8.09 2.60 -20.62
C SER A 64 7.21 3.62 -21.34
N GLY A 65 7.62 4.88 -21.31
CA GLY A 65 7.05 5.95 -22.14
C GLY A 65 7.41 5.81 -23.64
N ASP A 66 8.43 5.04 -23.97
CA ASP A 66 8.75 4.70 -25.37
C ASP A 66 7.94 3.50 -25.84
N SER A 67 6.97 3.74 -26.71
CA SER A 67 6.12 2.69 -27.29
C SER A 67 6.88 1.64 -28.12
N LYS A 68 8.13 1.91 -28.48
CA LYS A 68 9.02 1.00 -29.21
C LYS A 68 9.98 0.24 -28.29
N ALA A 69 9.95 0.49 -26.99
CA ALA A 69 10.79 -0.21 -26.04
C ALA A 69 10.51 -1.72 -26.09
N LYS A 70 11.56 -2.50 -25.85
CA LYS A 70 11.45 -3.96 -25.84
C LYS A 70 10.47 -4.41 -24.74
N GLY A 71 9.54 -5.29 -25.10
CA GLY A 71 8.53 -5.83 -24.16
C GLY A 71 7.24 -5.03 -24.12
N MET A 72 7.16 -3.92 -24.85
CA MET A 72 5.87 -3.23 -25.02
C MET A 72 4.88 -4.10 -25.79
N CYS A 73 3.64 -4.08 -25.38
CA CYS A 73 2.54 -4.79 -26.03
C CYS A 73 1.36 -3.86 -26.28
N VAL A 74 0.49 -4.25 -27.20
CA VAL A 74 -0.74 -3.53 -27.50
C VAL A 74 -1.82 -4.02 -26.53
N GLY A 75 -2.61 -3.09 -26.01
CA GLY A 75 -3.76 -3.42 -25.17
C GLY A 75 -4.92 -4.05 -25.96
N PRO A 76 -6.01 -4.41 -25.26
CA PRO A 76 -7.19 -4.98 -25.88
C PRO A 76 -7.80 -4.01 -26.90
N GLN A 77 -8.39 -4.55 -27.96
CA GLN A 77 -9.28 -3.78 -28.83
C GLN A 77 -10.49 -3.31 -28.03
N ASN A 78 -11.05 -2.18 -28.38
CA ASN A 78 -12.22 -1.56 -27.72
C ASN A 78 -12.00 -1.10 -26.26
N ALA A 79 -10.77 -1.08 -25.76
CA ALA A 79 -10.49 -0.38 -24.52
C ALA A 79 -10.79 1.11 -24.69
N GLU A 80 -11.54 1.67 -23.75
CA GLU A 80 -11.81 3.11 -23.74
C GLU A 80 -10.54 3.89 -23.38
N GLU A 81 -10.39 5.07 -23.96
CA GLU A 81 -9.28 5.94 -23.62
C GLU A 81 -9.32 6.30 -22.14
N THR A 82 -8.23 6.04 -21.44
CA THR A 82 -8.13 6.29 -20.01
C THR A 82 -6.87 7.10 -19.72
N GLU A 83 -7.07 8.30 -19.21
CA GLU A 83 -5.97 9.15 -18.77
C GLU A 83 -5.22 8.47 -17.62
N GLN A 84 -3.91 8.34 -17.78
CA GLN A 84 -3.01 7.79 -16.78
C GLN A 84 -2.36 8.91 -15.99
N THR A 85 -2.60 8.97 -14.70
CA THR A 85 -2.14 10.05 -13.83
C THR A 85 -0.66 9.91 -13.47
N TYR A 86 -0.19 8.66 -13.33
CA TYR A 86 1.15 8.36 -12.83
C TYR A 86 2.07 7.92 -13.97
N ASP A 87 3.37 8.09 -13.74
CA ASP A 87 4.41 7.74 -14.70
C ASP A 87 4.48 6.24 -15.01
N THR A 88 5.22 5.90 -16.05
CA THR A 88 5.53 4.52 -16.44
C THR A 88 6.52 3.87 -15.49
N LEU A 89 6.62 2.53 -15.51
CA LEU A 89 7.46 1.79 -14.58
C LEU A 89 8.92 2.26 -14.60
N ASP A 90 9.52 2.46 -15.79
CA ASP A 90 10.89 2.91 -15.93
C ASP A 90 11.14 4.23 -15.17
N LYS A 91 10.21 5.17 -15.22
CA LYS A 91 10.30 6.44 -14.50
C LYS A 91 10.07 6.27 -13.01
N GLN A 92 9.09 5.47 -12.62
CA GLN A 92 8.80 5.23 -11.21
C GLN A 92 9.93 4.48 -10.50
N MET A 93 10.71 3.68 -11.20
CA MET A 93 11.90 3.02 -10.63
C MET A 93 12.98 4.02 -10.21
N GLU A 94 13.07 5.16 -10.88
CA GLU A 94 14.02 6.24 -10.60
C GLU A 94 13.58 7.16 -9.44
N ASP A 95 12.27 7.22 -9.16
CA ASP A 95 11.70 8.06 -8.10
C ASP A 95 11.51 7.26 -6.79
N PRO A 96 12.29 7.54 -5.74
CA PRO A 96 12.20 6.82 -4.47
C PRO A 96 10.84 7.00 -3.76
N TYR A 97 10.06 8.00 -4.14
CA TYR A 97 8.74 8.26 -3.57
C TYR A 97 7.59 7.79 -4.46
N SER A 98 7.85 7.13 -5.57
CA SER A 98 6.82 6.62 -6.48
C SER A 98 5.92 5.56 -5.83
N ILE A 99 4.78 5.27 -6.47
CA ILE A 99 3.90 4.15 -6.07
C ILE A 99 4.65 2.83 -6.18
N TYR A 100 5.45 2.63 -7.23
CA TYR A 100 6.25 1.42 -7.43
C TYR A 100 7.21 1.15 -6.26
N ASN A 101 8.01 2.14 -5.89
CA ASN A 101 8.98 1.96 -4.80
C ASN A 101 8.29 1.81 -3.44
N PHE A 102 7.15 2.45 -3.23
CA PHE A 102 6.31 2.24 -2.04
C PHE A 102 5.76 0.81 -1.97
N VAL A 103 5.20 0.28 -3.06
CA VAL A 103 4.68 -1.10 -3.13
C VAL A 103 5.81 -2.11 -2.95
N LYS A 104 6.95 -1.89 -3.60
CA LYS A 104 8.16 -2.72 -3.43
C LYS A 104 8.61 -2.79 -1.96
N GLN A 105 8.66 -1.64 -1.28
CA GLN A 105 9.00 -1.59 0.15
C GLN A 105 7.96 -2.32 1.00
N THR A 106 6.66 -2.15 0.70
CA THR A 106 5.58 -2.84 1.40
C THR A 106 5.71 -4.37 1.29
N ILE A 107 6.00 -4.89 0.10
CA ILE A 107 6.24 -6.31 -0.12
C ILE A 107 7.48 -6.79 0.65
N SER A 108 8.54 -5.98 0.68
CA SER A 108 9.76 -6.30 1.44
C SER A 108 9.48 -6.42 2.93
N ILE A 109 8.69 -5.51 3.51
CA ILE A 109 8.25 -5.57 4.91
C ILE A 109 7.43 -6.84 5.16
N ARG A 110 6.43 -7.13 4.33
CA ARG A 110 5.62 -8.34 4.44
C ARG A 110 6.48 -9.62 4.45
N ASN A 111 7.51 -9.68 3.60
CA ASN A 111 8.39 -10.85 3.49
C ASN A 111 9.40 -10.95 4.65
N ALA A 112 9.80 -9.82 5.21
CA ALA A 112 10.73 -9.79 6.35
C ALA A 112 10.09 -10.25 7.67
N PHE A 113 8.78 -10.06 7.82
CA PHE A 113 8.03 -10.37 9.04
C PHE A 113 6.94 -11.42 8.77
N PRO A 114 7.23 -12.73 8.95
CA PRO A 114 6.27 -13.81 8.69
C PRO A 114 4.94 -13.66 9.44
N GLU A 115 4.95 -12.99 10.59
CA GLU A 115 3.77 -12.70 11.40
C GLU A 115 2.71 -11.92 10.61
N ILE A 116 3.13 -11.03 9.72
CA ILE A 116 2.22 -10.23 8.90
C ILE A 116 1.36 -11.14 8.00
N ALA A 117 2.00 -12.12 7.35
CA ALA A 117 1.33 -12.98 6.40
C ALA A 117 0.63 -14.18 7.05
N ARG A 118 1.22 -14.75 8.11
CA ARG A 118 0.84 -16.05 8.68
C ARG A 118 0.27 -15.97 10.08
N GLY A 119 0.39 -14.81 10.73
CA GLY A 119 -0.02 -14.61 12.11
C GLY A 119 -1.54 -14.58 12.29
N THR A 120 -1.96 -14.98 13.47
CA THR A 120 -3.30 -14.69 13.97
C THR A 120 -3.51 -13.18 13.99
N ASN A 121 -4.64 -12.72 13.50
CA ASN A 121 -4.94 -11.31 13.41
C ASN A 121 -5.88 -10.88 14.54
N THR A 122 -5.44 -9.91 15.35
CA THR A 122 -6.27 -9.25 16.34
C THR A 122 -6.42 -7.77 15.97
N PHE A 123 -7.64 -7.29 15.87
CA PHE A 123 -7.92 -5.87 15.74
C PHE A 123 -7.97 -5.23 17.14
N GLU A 124 -7.09 -4.27 17.37
CA GLU A 124 -6.98 -3.57 18.67
C GLU A 124 -8.03 -2.44 18.73
N LYS A 125 -9.28 -2.83 18.97
CA LYS A 125 -10.43 -1.95 18.89
C LYS A 125 -10.34 -0.75 19.84
N ASP A 126 -9.87 -0.97 21.07
CA ASP A 126 -9.82 0.07 22.10
C ASP A 126 -8.71 1.10 21.88
N LEU A 127 -7.72 0.76 21.04
CA LEU A 127 -6.62 1.64 20.64
C LEU A 127 -6.84 2.25 19.26
N SER A 128 -7.77 1.73 18.49
CA SER A 128 -8.11 2.22 17.15
C SER A 128 -9.18 3.32 17.24
N ASN A 129 -9.19 4.20 16.23
CA ASN A 129 -10.17 5.28 16.11
C ASN A 129 -10.40 5.63 14.63
N ASP A 130 -11.11 6.71 14.33
CA ASP A 130 -11.44 7.11 12.96
C ASP A 130 -10.19 7.40 12.08
N ASN A 131 -9.06 7.72 12.69
CA ASN A 131 -7.82 8.06 12.01
C ASN A 131 -6.75 6.96 12.05
N VAL A 132 -6.87 6.00 12.98
CA VAL A 132 -5.83 4.98 13.19
C VAL A 132 -6.45 3.59 13.32
N CYS A 133 -5.93 2.64 12.52
CA CYS A 133 -6.25 1.22 12.64
C CYS A 133 -5.04 0.46 13.15
N ILE A 134 -5.23 -0.32 14.22
CA ILE A 134 -4.16 -1.08 14.86
C ILE A 134 -4.49 -2.57 14.84
N PHE A 135 -3.51 -3.37 14.41
CA PHE A 135 -3.62 -4.82 14.36
C PHE A 135 -2.39 -5.46 14.99
N THR A 136 -2.63 -6.43 15.84
CA THR A 136 -1.59 -7.35 16.33
C THR A 136 -1.56 -8.61 15.47
N ARG A 137 -0.37 -9.09 15.16
CA ARG A 137 -0.09 -10.35 14.47
C ARG A 137 0.78 -11.22 15.33
N GLU A 138 0.38 -12.47 15.56
CA GLU A 138 1.17 -13.43 16.34
C GLU A 138 1.40 -14.71 15.54
N TYR A 139 2.65 -15.12 15.40
CA TYR A 139 3.07 -16.32 14.69
C TYR A 139 4.31 -16.92 15.33
N ASN A 140 4.24 -18.21 15.70
CA ASN A 140 5.35 -18.96 16.32
C ASN A 140 5.97 -18.27 17.55
N GLY A 141 5.15 -17.62 18.37
CA GLY A 141 5.59 -16.91 19.57
C GLY A 141 6.14 -15.49 19.32
N GLU A 142 6.26 -15.10 18.07
CA GLU A 142 6.64 -13.74 17.68
C GLU A 142 5.40 -12.85 17.47
N LYS A 143 5.53 -11.60 17.88
CA LYS A 143 4.48 -10.59 17.74
C LYS A 143 4.95 -9.43 16.86
N ALA A 144 4.06 -8.94 16.01
CA ALA A 144 4.20 -7.66 15.31
C ALA A 144 2.93 -6.84 15.48
N VAL A 145 3.08 -5.55 15.73
CA VAL A 145 1.97 -4.58 15.78
C VAL A 145 2.04 -3.69 14.55
N LEU A 146 0.97 -3.66 13.77
CA LEU A 146 0.84 -2.82 12.58
C LEU A 146 -0.11 -1.66 12.89
N ILE A 147 0.37 -0.44 12.73
CA ILE A 147 -0.38 0.77 12.96
C ILE A 147 -0.52 1.51 11.63
N PHE A 148 -1.75 1.69 11.16
CA PHE A 148 -2.06 2.40 9.92
C PHE A 148 -2.72 3.73 10.27
N ASN A 149 -2.23 4.81 9.66
CA ASN A 149 -2.94 6.08 9.59
C ASN A 149 -3.45 6.31 8.16
N PRO A 150 -4.68 5.92 7.81
CA PRO A 150 -5.26 6.15 6.49
C PRO A 150 -5.84 7.57 6.33
N SER A 151 -5.72 8.43 7.33
CA SER A 151 -6.27 9.78 7.31
C SER A 151 -5.29 10.80 6.70
N LYS A 152 -5.81 11.95 6.33
CA LYS A 152 -5.01 13.11 5.87
C LYS A 152 -4.31 13.88 6.99
N ASP A 153 -4.66 13.58 8.24
CA ASP A 153 -4.17 14.28 9.42
C ASP A 153 -3.12 13.44 10.15
N GLU A 154 -2.21 14.10 10.84
CA GLU A 154 -1.26 13.42 11.73
C GLU A 154 -2.01 12.84 12.93
N ALA A 155 -1.61 11.64 13.34
CA ALA A 155 -2.18 10.95 14.49
C ALA A 155 -1.10 10.53 15.49
N SER A 156 -1.47 10.46 16.74
CA SER A 156 -0.65 9.91 17.84
C SER A 156 -1.46 8.89 18.62
N VAL A 157 -0.83 7.78 18.98
CA VAL A 157 -1.47 6.73 19.79
C VAL A 157 -0.47 6.14 20.78
N ASP A 158 -0.93 5.90 22.00
CA ASP A 158 -0.18 5.14 23.00
C ASP A 158 -0.47 3.65 22.81
N VAL A 159 0.57 2.88 22.55
CA VAL A 159 0.53 1.44 22.38
C VAL A 159 1.41 0.69 23.38
N SER A 160 1.76 1.34 24.48
CA SER A 160 2.59 0.76 25.57
C SER A 160 1.99 -0.53 26.12
N SER A 161 0.66 -0.64 26.16
CA SER A 161 -0.06 -1.84 26.61
C SER A 161 0.15 -3.07 25.74
N LEU A 162 0.63 -2.91 24.50
CA LEU A 162 0.85 -4.02 23.56
C LEU A 162 2.20 -4.73 23.77
N GLY A 163 3.07 -4.20 24.63
CA GLY A 163 4.34 -4.85 24.98
C GLY A 163 5.31 -4.96 23.82
N VAL A 164 5.37 -3.94 22.97
CA VAL A 164 6.34 -3.79 21.86
C VAL A 164 7.31 -2.67 22.20
N ASN A 165 8.55 -2.78 21.74
CA ASN A 165 9.62 -1.88 22.17
C ASN A 165 10.27 -1.13 21.01
N ASP A 166 10.27 -1.69 19.80
CA ASP A 166 11.05 -1.18 18.69
C ASP A 166 10.21 -0.94 17.43
N ALA A 167 10.49 0.15 16.74
CA ALA A 167 10.02 0.38 15.39
C ALA A 167 10.91 -0.39 14.39
N VAL A 168 10.40 -1.47 13.82
CA VAL A 168 11.17 -2.37 12.94
C VAL A 168 10.97 -2.09 11.45
N ALA A 169 9.86 -1.45 11.08
CA ALA A 169 9.62 -1.00 9.72
C ALA A 169 8.63 0.17 9.69
N MET A 170 8.70 0.96 8.62
CA MET A 170 7.78 2.06 8.39
C MET A 170 7.53 2.28 6.90
N LEU A 171 6.34 2.77 6.58
CA LEU A 171 5.97 3.25 5.25
C LEU A 171 5.46 4.68 5.38
N GLN A 172 5.90 5.53 4.47
CA GLN A 172 5.49 6.92 4.41
C GLN A 172 5.15 7.31 2.97
N THR A 173 4.05 7.99 2.78
CA THR A 173 3.64 8.48 1.46
C THR A 173 4.16 9.89 1.19
N THR A 174 4.68 10.54 2.22
CA THR A 174 5.27 11.89 2.16
C THR A 174 6.71 11.86 2.70
N LYS A 175 7.39 13.00 2.73
CA LYS A 175 8.75 13.12 3.29
C LYS A 175 8.81 12.99 4.82
N LYS A 176 7.65 12.99 5.51
CA LYS A 176 7.59 12.80 6.97
C LYS A 176 7.51 11.34 7.30
N ALA A 177 8.42 10.86 8.14
CA ALA A 177 8.45 9.48 8.61
C ALA A 177 7.62 9.30 9.90
N PRO A 178 6.96 8.14 10.10
CA PRO A 178 6.46 7.75 11.40
C PRO A 178 7.58 7.64 12.43
N SER A 179 7.24 7.74 13.70
CA SER A 179 8.19 7.54 14.80
C SER A 179 7.53 6.83 15.98
N TYR A 180 8.37 6.15 16.76
CA TYR A 180 7.96 5.47 18.00
C TYR A 180 8.95 5.80 19.10
N LYS A 181 8.44 6.18 20.26
CA LYS A 181 9.26 6.46 21.43
C LYS A 181 8.43 6.28 22.71
N ASP A 182 8.98 5.54 23.67
CA ASP A 182 8.41 5.39 25.03
C ASP A 182 6.91 5.01 25.03
N GLY A 183 6.51 4.06 24.18
CA GLY A 183 5.13 3.61 24.04
C GLY A 183 4.25 4.46 23.10
N ALA A 184 4.72 5.65 22.70
CA ALA A 184 3.96 6.55 21.84
C ALA A 184 4.35 6.42 20.38
N ALA A 185 3.41 6.08 19.52
CA ALA A 185 3.55 6.09 18.06
C ALA A 185 2.99 7.41 17.49
N LYS A 186 3.78 8.07 16.64
CA LYS A 186 3.36 9.24 15.87
C LYS A 186 3.37 8.89 14.40
N LEU A 187 2.23 9.10 13.76
CA LEU A 187 2.01 8.74 12.37
C LEU A 187 1.61 9.97 11.56
N PRO A 188 2.44 10.43 10.63
CA PRO A 188 2.02 11.39 9.63
C PRO A 188 0.83 10.87 8.82
N ALA A 189 0.18 11.75 8.07
CA ALA A 189 -0.87 11.36 7.13
C ALA A 189 -0.44 10.20 6.23
N TYR A 190 -1.32 9.26 5.98
CA TYR A 190 -1.12 8.13 5.07
C TYR A 190 0.19 7.36 5.31
N SER A 191 0.42 6.95 6.55
CA SER A 191 1.63 6.23 6.93
C SER A 191 1.35 4.93 7.69
N VAL A 192 2.32 4.04 7.71
CA VAL A 192 2.25 2.77 8.44
C VAL A 192 3.51 2.63 9.31
N LEU A 193 3.33 2.10 10.50
CA LEU A 193 4.40 1.75 11.42
C LEU A 193 4.26 0.29 11.84
N VAL A 194 5.37 -0.44 11.84
CA VAL A 194 5.45 -1.82 12.31
C VAL A 194 6.35 -1.87 13.53
N LEU A 195 5.83 -2.38 14.62
CA LEU A 195 6.53 -2.51 15.92
C LEU A 195 6.70 -3.98 16.31
N LYS A 196 7.77 -4.26 17.04
CA LYS A 196 8.01 -5.56 17.70
C LYS A 196 8.47 -5.39 19.17
#